data_853f8ac07f730bcb40f0aae5024629c9
#
_entry.id   853f8ac07f730bcb40f0aae5024629c9
#
_cell.length_a   1.000
_cell.length_b   1.000
_cell.length_c   1.000
_cell.angle_alpha   90.00
_cell.angle_beta   90.00
_cell.angle_gamma   90.00
#
_symmetry.space_group_name_H-M   'P 1'
#
loop_
_entity.id
_entity.type
_entity.pdbx_description
1 polymer ?
#
loop_
_entity_poly.entity_id
_entity_poly.type
_entity_poly.pdbx_seq_one_letter_code
_entity_poly.pdbx_strand_id
1 'polypeptide(L)'
;LCSFKKDMNKQTIGLMMVVRNEAKRIKECLEWHLPYVDQVVICDQESDDGTLEIVKECLTKWNGDWQVITDKQWGYCEPSKQKAADLLITDWILYVDADEKFPQSFLEDMHEIVKTDKFDGFRFPRYNYFSVQVFGENVPIKPKWITVLHPAKDPQLRLTRRSLSIFPIYLHNRVRIFRADGKKYMQDLPFPIEHRKTVTEQWDDEKRYKVANGKGESE
;
A
#
# COMPACT_ATOMS: atom_id res chain seq x y z
N LEU A 1 32.46 -1.23 -15.02
CA LEU A 1 31.84 0.06 -14.61
C LEU A 1 30.83 0.43 -15.68
N CYS A 2 29.60 -0.07 -15.57
CA CYS A 2 28.49 0.29 -16.44
C CYS A 2 27.90 1.59 -15.89
N SER A 3 28.23 2.70 -16.54
CA SER A 3 27.67 4.02 -16.24
C SER A 3 26.21 4.02 -16.69
N PHE A 4 25.28 3.80 -15.76
CA PHE A 4 23.88 4.14 -15.97
C PHE A 4 23.80 5.67 -16.13
N LYS A 5 23.70 6.16 -17.36
CA LYS A 5 23.22 7.50 -17.62
C LYS A 5 21.77 7.54 -17.12
N LYS A 6 21.54 8.13 -15.95
CA LYS A 6 20.21 8.44 -15.44
C LYS A 6 19.56 9.31 -16.51
N ASP A 7 18.49 8.82 -17.12
CA ASP A 7 17.66 9.61 -18.04
C ASP A 7 17.04 10.73 -17.20
N MET A 8 17.57 11.96 -17.34
CA MET A 8 17.23 13.11 -16.48
C MET A 8 15.75 13.52 -16.59
N ASN A 9 15.00 12.91 -17.50
CA ASN A 9 13.57 13.15 -17.70
C ASN A 9 12.67 12.03 -17.13
N LYS A 10 13.23 10.92 -16.63
CA LYS A 10 12.41 9.83 -16.09
C LYS A 10 12.13 10.08 -14.60
N GLN A 11 10.87 10.33 -14.25
CA GLN A 11 10.42 10.32 -12.85
C GLN A 11 10.43 8.89 -12.32
N THR A 12 11.04 8.68 -11.16
CA THR A 12 11.17 7.37 -10.51
C THR A 12 10.07 7.15 -9.48
N ILE A 13 9.62 5.90 -9.34
CA ILE A 13 8.54 5.52 -8.43
C ILE A 13 9.02 4.42 -7.49
N GLY A 14 8.92 4.66 -6.19
CA GLY A 14 9.21 3.69 -5.15
C GLY A 14 7.93 3.07 -4.59
N LEU A 15 7.91 1.74 -4.50
CA LEU A 15 6.88 1.02 -3.76
C LEU A 15 7.19 1.06 -2.27
N MET A 16 6.24 1.49 -1.47
CA MET A 16 6.30 1.48 -0.01
C MET A 16 5.21 0.58 0.55
N MET A 17 5.58 -0.33 1.45
CA MET A 17 4.63 -1.17 2.17
C MET A 17 4.98 -1.23 3.66
N VAL A 18 3.95 -1.31 4.50
CA VAL A 18 4.07 -1.72 5.90
C VAL A 18 3.24 -2.98 6.06
N VAL A 19 3.86 -4.05 6.51
CA VAL A 19 3.23 -5.37 6.54
C VAL A 19 3.29 -5.99 7.94
N ARG A 20 2.29 -6.80 8.24
CA ARG A 20 2.28 -7.68 9.40
C ARG A 20 1.35 -8.85 9.17
N ASN A 21 1.91 -10.08 9.23
CA ASN A 21 1.16 -11.33 9.11
C ASN A 21 0.32 -11.39 7.82
N GLU A 22 1.01 -11.16 6.69
CA GLU A 22 0.44 -11.13 5.34
C GLU A 22 0.91 -12.30 4.45
N ALA A 23 1.42 -13.40 5.05
CA ALA A 23 2.00 -14.52 4.30
C ALA A 23 1.07 -15.09 3.22
N LYS A 24 -0.25 -15.01 3.41
CA LYS A 24 -1.24 -15.54 2.46
C LYS A 24 -1.34 -14.76 1.15
N ARG A 25 -0.95 -13.45 1.14
CA ARG A 25 -1.21 -12.55 0.01
C ARG A 25 0.00 -11.73 -0.44
N ILE A 26 1.01 -11.57 0.41
CA ILE A 26 2.16 -10.70 0.12
C ILE A 26 2.89 -11.08 -1.15
N LYS A 27 3.01 -12.39 -1.45
CA LYS A 27 3.65 -12.85 -2.68
C LYS A 27 2.92 -12.35 -3.93
N GLU A 28 1.60 -12.58 -4.01
CA GLU A 28 0.78 -12.12 -5.16
C GLU A 28 0.84 -10.60 -5.29
N CYS A 29 0.76 -9.88 -4.16
CA CYS A 29 0.83 -8.43 -4.14
C CYS A 29 2.17 -7.92 -4.70
N LEU A 30 3.30 -8.49 -4.26
CA LEU A 30 4.62 -8.10 -4.75
C LEU A 30 4.80 -8.45 -6.22
N GLU A 31 4.53 -9.69 -6.63
CA GLU A 31 4.66 -10.13 -8.03
C GLU A 31 3.83 -9.27 -8.99
N TRP A 32 2.70 -8.72 -8.53
CA TRP A 32 1.84 -7.83 -9.31
C TRP A 32 2.41 -6.42 -9.50
N HIS A 33 3.05 -5.83 -8.48
CA HIS A 33 3.49 -4.44 -8.51
C HIS A 33 4.97 -4.26 -8.88
N LEU A 34 5.82 -5.21 -8.54
CA LEU A 34 7.28 -5.14 -8.75
C LEU A 34 7.72 -4.80 -10.20
N PRO A 35 7.05 -5.28 -11.26
CA PRO A 35 7.46 -4.95 -12.63
C PRO A 35 7.38 -3.46 -13.00
N TYR A 36 6.66 -2.66 -12.20
CA TYR A 36 6.31 -1.28 -12.55
C TYR A 36 6.98 -0.22 -11.67
N VAL A 37 7.84 -0.62 -10.74
CA VAL A 37 8.49 0.29 -9.78
C VAL A 37 10.00 0.26 -9.88
N ASP A 38 10.66 1.34 -9.46
CA ASP A 38 12.12 1.50 -9.58
C ASP A 38 12.85 1.15 -8.28
N GLN A 39 12.18 1.24 -7.12
CA GLN A 39 12.70 0.91 -5.80
C GLN A 39 11.60 0.33 -4.92
N VAL A 40 11.97 -0.49 -3.94
CA VAL A 40 11.02 -1.06 -2.96
C VAL A 40 11.54 -0.89 -1.55
N VAL A 41 10.70 -0.39 -0.65
CA VAL A 41 10.95 -0.40 0.79
C VAL A 41 9.77 -1.03 1.51
N ILE A 42 10.04 -2.10 2.26
CA ILE A 42 9.05 -2.80 3.06
C ILE A 42 9.43 -2.71 4.53
N CYS A 43 8.50 -2.27 5.35
CA CYS A 43 8.63 -2.31 6.81
C CYS A 43 7.77 -3.44 7.37
N ASP A 44 8.42 -4.47 7.91
CA ASP A 44 7.76 -5.57 8.60
C ASP A 44 7.58 -5.25 10.08
N GLN A 45 6.36 -5.35 10.60
CA GLN A 45 6.02 -5.11 12.00
C GLN A 45 6.05 -6.42 12.81
N GLU A 46 7.21 -7.07 12.87
CA GLU A 46 7.42 -8.31 13.64
C GLU A 46 6.40 -9.40 13.25
N SER A 47 6.34 -9.73 11.96
CA SER A 47 5.51 -10.84 11.48
C SER A 47 6.04 -12.18 12.00
N ASP A 48 5.13 -13.09 12.35
CA ASP A 48 5.42 -14.43 12.89
C ASP A 48 4.79 -15.56 12.06
N ASP A 49 4.25 -15.24 10.88
CA ASP A 49 3.55 -16.19 9.99
C ASP A 49 4.35 -16.59 8.72
N GLY A 50 5.61 -16.13 8.59
CA GLY A 50 6.44 -16.36 7.41
C GLY A 50 6.39 -15.23 6.36
N THR A 51 5.72 -14.12 6.66
CA THR A 51 5.65 -12.95 5.75
C THR A 51 7.03 -12.44 5.35
N LEU A 52 7.93 -12.26 6.33
CA LEU A 52 9.26 -11.68 6.10
C LEU A 52 10.12 -12.55 5.17
N GLU A 53 10.05 -13.87 5.30
CA GLU A 53 10.75 -14.84 4.46
C GLU A 53 10.25 -14.76 3.02
N ILE A 54 8.93 -14.70 2.82
CA ILE A 54 8.31 -14.58 1.50
C ILE A 54 8.70 -13.24 0.84
N VAL A 55 8.68 -12.14 1.58
CA VAL A 55 9.12 -10.83 1.10
C VAL A 55 10.56 -10.90 0.59
N LYS A 56 11.50 -11.41 1.40
CA LYS A 56 12.90 -11.54 1.02
C LYS A 56 13.10 -12.44 -0.21
N GLU A 57 12.36 -13.55 -0.29
CA GLU A 57 12.40 -14.44 -1.46
C GLU A 57 11.97 -13.72 -2.75
N CYS A 58 10.86 -12.97 -2.70
CA CYS A 58 10.36 -12.21 -3.85
C CYS A 58 11.35 -11.12 -4.28
N LEU A 59 11.86 -10.33 -3.33
CA LEU A 59 12.75 -9.22 -3.63
C LEU A 59 14.14 -9.67 -4.10
N THR A 60 14.66 -10.80 -3.60
CA THR A 60 15.94 -11.36 -4.09
C THR A 60 15.85 -11.81 -5.56
N LYS A 61 14.67 -12.20 -6.03
CA LYS A 61 14.42 -12.57 -7.43
C LYS A 61 14.20 -11.36 -8.33
N TRP A 62 13.83 -10.22 -7.75
CA TRP A 62 13.60 -8.97 -8.46
C TRP A 62 14.94 -8.23 -8.64
N ASN A 63 15.19 -7.72 -9.83
CA ASN A 63 16.47 -7.07 -10.18
C ASN A 63 16.46 -5.54 -9.94
N GLY A 64 15.72 -5.06 -8.97
CA GLY A 64 15.64 -3.65 -8.59
C GLY A 64 16.34 -3.34 -7.28
N ASP A 65 16.31 -2.08 -6.87
CA ASP A 65 16.83 -1.63 -5.57
C ASP A 65 15.76 -1.84 -4.48
N TRP A 66 16.13 -2.52 -3.39
CA TRP A 66 15.18 -2.79 -2.33
C TRP A 66 15.79 -2.78 -0.93
N GLN A 67 14.98 -2.43 0.03
CA GLN A 67 15.31 -2.51 1.44
C GLN A 67 14.14 -3.10 2.23
N VAL A 68 14.46 -3.93 3.20
CA VAL A 68 13.50 -4.45 4.18
C VAL A 68 13.98 -4.05 5.56
N ILE A 69 13.11 -3.38 6.32
CA ILE A 69 13.37 -3.01 7.71
C ILE A 69 12.33 -3.68 8.60
N THR A 70 12.68 -3.86 9.87
CA THR A 70 11.76 -4.36 10.89
C THR A 70 11.45 -3.23 11.87
N ASP A 71 10.19 -3.09 12.25
CA ASP A 71 9.74 -2.19 13.32
C ASP A 71 8.88 -2.98 14.31
N LYS A 72 8.74 -2.47 15.52
CA LYS A 72 7.91 -3.11 16.53
C LYS A 72 6.45 -3.12 16.11
N GLN A 73 5.72 -4.08 16.65
CA GLN A 73 4.27 -4.13 16.53
C GLN A 73 3.60 -2.96 17.25
N TRP A 74 2.96 -2.09 16.48
CA TRP A 74 2.20 -0.94 17.00
C TRP A 74 0.70 -1.21 17.13
N GLY A 75 0.17 -2.30 16.54
CA GLY A 75 -1.25 -2.56 16.36
C GLY A 75 -1.85 -1.86 15.13
N TYR A 76 -1.12 -0.94 14.48
CA TYR A 76 -1.50 -0.21 13.26
C TYR A 76 -0.23 0.23 12.50
N CYS A 77 -0.37 0.55 11.21
CA CYS A 77 0.78 0.74 10.31
C CYS A 77 1.37 2.15 10.31
N GLU A 78 0.64 3.17 10.77
CA GLU A 78 1.03 4.57 10.63
C GLU A 78 2.42 4.91 11.19
N PRO A 79 2.85 4.44 12.38
CA PRO A 79 4.17 4.78 12.91
C PRO A 79 5.34 4.30 12.05
N SER A 80 5.15 3.21 11.31
CA SER A 80 6.19 2.63 10.46
C SER A 80 6.24 3.22 9.05
N LYS A 81 5.17 3.90 8.61
CA LYS A 81 5.10 4.49 7.26
C LYS A 81 6.19 5.52 6.99
N GLN A 82 6.41 6.46 7.92
CA GLN A 82 7.44 7.48 7.72
C GLN A 82 8.84 6.86 7.67
N LYS A 83 9.13 5.86 8.51
CA LYS A 83 10.42 5.15 8.50
C LYS A 83 10.70 4.50 7.14
N ALA A 84 9.68 3.88 6.54
CA ALA A 84 9.81 3.28 5.22
C ALA A 84 9.94 4.36 4.12
N ALA A 85 9.19 5.44 4.21
CA ALA A 85 9.24 6.55 3.25
C ALA A 85 10.61 7.25 3.24
N ASP A 86 11.27 7.39 4.39
CA ASP A 86 12.57 8.06 4.53
C ASP A 86 13.71 7.29 3.84
N LEU A 87 13.54 5.98 3.61
CA LEU A 87 14.51 5.14 2.93
C LEU A 87 14.35 5.12 1.40
N LEU A 88 13.25 5.61 0.88
CA LEU A 88 13.06 5.77 -0.55
C LEU A 88 13.86 6.97 -1.06
N ILE A 89 14.49 6.81 -2.23
CA ILE A 89 15.23 7.88 -2.92
C ILE A 89 14.58 8.29 -4.25
N THR A 90 13.43 7.70 -4.56
CA THR A 90 12.64 7.96 -5.77
C THR A 90 11.91 9.29 -5.72
N ASP A 91 11.42 9.77 -6.86
CA ASP A 91 10.68 11.04 -6.96
C ASP A 91 9.26 10.93 -6.39
N TRP A 92 8.66 9.73 -6.55
CA TRP A 92 7.30 9.42 -6.12
C TRP A 92 7.26 8.19 -5.22
N ILE A 93 6.27 8.14 -4.35
CA ILE A 93 5.95 6.99 -3.48
C ILE A 93 4.59 6.44 -3.92
N LEU A 94 4.57 5.16 -4.31
CA LEU A 94 3.37 4.35 -4.40
C LEU A 94 3.22 3.57 -3.09
N TYR A 95 2.25 3.94 -2.26
CA TYR A 95 1.93 3.22 -1.03
C TYR A 95 0.87 2.16 -1.30
N VAL A 96 1.16 0.91 -0.93
CA VAL A 96 0.28 -0.25 -1.17
C VAL A 96 0.14 -1.06 0.12
N ASP A 97 -1.08 -1.38 0.51
CA ASP A 97 -1.37 -2.36 1.54
C ASP A 97 -1.35 -3.77 0.91
N ALA A 98 -0.96 -4.82 1.65
CA ALA A 98 -0.79 -6.17 1.10
C ALA A 98 -2.09 -6.79 0.55
N ASP A 99 -3.24 -6.27 0.97
CA ASP A 99 -4.57 -6.66 0.53
C ASP A 99 -5.14 -5.78 -0.59
N GLU A 100 -4.31 -4.87 -1.14
CA GLU A 100 -4.69 -3.99 -2.24
C GLU A 100 -4.07 -4.43 -3.56
N LYS A 101 -4.82 -4.23 -4.64
CA LYS A 101 -4.38 -4.49 -6.01
C LYS A 101 -4.79 -3.34 -6.92
N PHE A 102 -3.81 -2.68 -7.51
CA PHE A 102 -4.05 -1.66 -8.53
C PHE A 102 -4.39 -2.29 -9.88
N PRO A 103 -5.25 -1.64 -10.69
CA PRO A 103 -5.48 -2.09 -12.06
C PRO A 103 -4.19 -2.08 -12.87
N GLN A 104 -4.00 -3.10 -13.70
CA GLN A 104 -2.81 -3.22 -14.55
C GLN A 104 -2.65 -2.02 -15.47
N SER A 105 -3.73 -1.50 -16.06
CA SER A 105 -3.70 -0.30 -16.91
C SER A 105 -3.15 0.93 -16.20
N PHE A 106 -3.45 1.11 -14.90
CA PHE A 106 -2.83 2.18 -14.12
C PHE A 106 -1.32 1.94 -13.94
N LEU A 107 -0.91 0.73 -13.59
CA LEU A 107 0.50 0.41 -13.36
C LEU A 107 1.33 0.61 -14.64
N GLU A 108 0.78 0.27 -15.80
CA GLU A 108 1.40 0.48 -17.10
C GLU A 108 1.55 1.98 -17.44
N ASP A 109 0.55 2.80 -17.09
CA ASP A 109 0.53 4.24 -17.38
C ASP A 109 1.18 5.10 -16.29
N MET A 110 1.51 4.53 -15.14
CA MET A 110 1.89 5.26 -13.93
C MET A 110 3.10 6.19 -14.16
N HIS A 111 4.12 5.76 -14.91
CA HIS A 111 5.28 6.59 -15.24
C HIS A 111 4.94 7.79 -16.15
N GLU A 112 3.94 7.67 -17.00
CA GLU A 112 3.45 8.81 -17.79
C GLU A 112 2.65 9.78 -16.92
N ILE A 113 1.81 9.25 -16.02
CA ILE A 113 0.99 10.04 -15.10
C ILE A 113 1.85 10.95 -14.22
N VAL A 114 3.00 10.46 -13.72
CA VAL A 114 3.86 11.22 -12.80
C VAL A 114 4.77 12.23 -13.49
N LYS A 115 4.82 12.31 -14.80
CA LYS A 115 5.58 13.35 -15.53
C LYS A 115 5.01 14.76 -15.35
N THR A 116 3.80 14.89 -14.81
CA THR A 116 3.15 16.19 -14.62
C THR A 116 3.73 16.98 -13.45
N ASP A 117 3.92 18.26 -13.64
CA ASP A 117 4.28 19.21 -12.57
C ASP A 117 3.05 19.84 -11.89
N LYS A 118 1.84 19.50 -12.38
CA LYS A 118 0.59 20.10 -11.88
C LYS A 118 0.13 19.51 -10.56
N PHE A 119 0.47 18.24 -10.28
CA PHE A 119 -0.05 17.52 -9.12
C PHE A 119 1.07 16.98 -8.25
N ASP A 120 0.79 16.89 -6.96
CA ASP A 120 1.70 16.39 -5.93
C ASP A 120 1.23 15.04 -5.38
N GLY A 121 0.02 14.63 -5.72
CA GLY A 121 -0.54 13.37 -5.31
C GLY A 121 -1.79 12.99 -6.09
N PHE A 122 -2.02 11.69 -6.14
CA PHE A 122 -3.14 11.08 -6.85
C PHE A 122 -3.94 10.21 -5.90
N ARG A 123 -5.27 10.41 -5.93
CA ARG A 123 -6.23 9.65 -5.14
C ARG A 123 -6.95 8.65 -6.03
N PHE A 124 -7.27 7.52 -5.46
CA PHE A 124 -7.89 6.39 -6.14
C PHE A 124 -9.17 5.99 -5.43
N PRO A 125 -10.28 5.72 -6.13
CA PRO A 125 -11.43 5.08 -5.53
C PRO A 125 -11.04 3.68 -5.05
N ARG A 126 -11.58 3.23 -3.91
CA ARG A 126 -11.32 1.91 -3.37
C ARG A 126 -12.58 1.07 -3.38
N TYR A 127 -12.50 -0.11 -3.99
CA TYR A 127 -13.55 -1.11 -3.98
C TYR A 127 -13.23 -2.19 -2.94
N ASN A 128 -14.07 -2.30 -1.94
CA ASN A 128 -13.92 -3.32 -0.92
C ASN A 128 -14.62 -4.61 -1.38
N TYR A 129 -13.84 -5.68 -1.47
CA TYR A 129 -14.33 -7.02 -1.77
C TYR A 129 -14.23 -7.88 -0.52
N PHE A 130 -15.34 -8.45 -0.07
CA PHE A 130 -15.36 -9.38 1.04
C PHE A 130 -15.61 -10.79 0.54
N SER A 131 -14.80 -11.76 1.00
CA SER A 131 -15.11 -13.16 0.75
C SER A 131 -16.21 -13.61 1.70
N VAL A 132 -17.28 -14.17 1.16
CA VAL A 132 -18.34 -14.83 1.90
C VAL A 132 -18.17 -16.32 1.72
N GLN A 133 -18.03 -17.06 2.82
CA GLN A 133 -18.16 -18.52 2.78
C GLN A 133 -19.66 -18.82 2.69
N VAL A 134 -20.08 -19.35 1.54
CA VAL A 134 -21.43 -19.87 1.38
C VAL A 134 -21.37 -21.34 1.87
N PHE A 135 -21.98 -21.60 3.02
CA PHE A 135 -22.13 -22.97 3.51
C PHE A 135 -23.16 -23.70 2.66
N GLY A 136 -22.72 -24.75 1.95
CA GLY A 136 -23.55 -25.68 1.25
C GLY A 136 -23.05 -27.08 1.51
N GLU A 137 -23.95 -28.02 1.81
CA GLU A 137 -23.60 -29.41 1.97
C GLU A 137 -22.99 -29.93 0.65
N ASN A 138 -21.75 -30.44 0.73
CA ASN A 138 -21.03 -31.17 -0.34
C ASN A 138 -20.56 -30.38 -1.59
N VAL A 139 -20.31 -29.08 -1.52
CA VAL A 139 -19.68 -28.35 -2.63
C VAL A 139 -18.34 -27.76 -2.17
N PRO A 140 -17.23 -27.93 -2.91
CA PRO A 140 -15.98 -27.24 -2.61
C PRO A 140 -16.22 -25.74 -2.77
N ILE A 141 -16.16 -25.01 -1.64
CA ILE A 141 -16.51 -23.61 -1.55
C ILE A 141 -15.37 -22.78 -2.14
N LYS A 142 -15.59 -22.22 -3.32
CA LYS A 142 -14.76 -21.12 -3.82
C LYS A 142 -15.23 -19.84 -3.12
N PRO A 143 -14.33 -19.04 -2.51
CA PRO A 143 -14.72 -17.78 -1.92
C PRO A 143 -15.36 -16.89 -2.99
N LYS A 144 -16.59 -16.46 -2.76
CA LYS A 144 -17.28 -15.50 -3.63
C LYS A 144 -16.99 -14.10 -3.09
N TRP A 145 -16.29 -13.30 -3.86
CA TRP A 145 -16.05 -11.90 -3.55
C TRP A 145 -17.31 -11.08 -3.84
N ILE A 146 -17.79 -10.37 -2.85
CA ILE A 146 -18.94 -9.47 -2.99
C ILE A 146 -18.45 -8.04 -2.76
N THR A 147 -18.75 -7.15 -3.70
CA THR A 147 -18.51 -5.71 -3.54
C THR A 147 -19.53 -5.12 -2.59
N VAL A 148 -19.11 -4.56 -1.47
CA VAL A 148 -20.01 -4.11 -0.42
C VAL A 148 -20.14 -2.57 -0.32
N LEU A 149 -19.29 -1.78 -0.98
CA LEU A 149 -19.33 -0.33 -0.83
C LEU A 149 -19.17 0.45 -2.13
N HIS A 150 -19.94 1.53 -2.22
CA HIS A 150 -19.91 2.48 -3.31
C HIS A 150 -18.53 3.20 -3.36
N PRO A 151 -17.83 3.19 -4.50
CA PRO A 151 -16.43 3.65 -4.65
C PRO A 151 -16.22 5.15 -4.39
N ALA A 152 -17.28 5.95 -4.51
CA ALA A 152 -17.18 7.40 -4.48
C ALA A 152 -16.94 8.02 -3.09
N LYS A 153 -16.96 7.22 -2.00
CA LYS A 153 -16.97 7.76 -0.64
C LYS A 153 -15.65 7.66 0.12
N ASP A 154 -14.63 6.95 -0.38
CA ASP A 154 -13.35 6.78 0.32
C ASP A 154 -12.15 6.78 -0.66
N PRO A 155 -11.85 7.91 -1.30
CA PRO A 155 -10.69 8.00 -2.17
C PRO A 155 -9.40 7.92 -1.35
N GLN A 156 -8.53 6.98 -1.73
CA GLN A 156 -7.26 6.72 -1.07
C GLN A 156 -6.13 7.49 -1.77
N LEU A 157 -5.39 8.33 -1.03
CA LEU A 157 -4.17 8.96 -1.53
C LEU A 157 -3.05 7.91 -1.47
N ARG A 158 -2.65 7.39 -2.62
CA ARG A 158 -1.71 6.25 -2.73
C ARG A 158 -0.45 6.57 -3.53
N LEU A 159 -0.49 7.52 -4.44
CA LEU A 159 0.68 7.95 -5.21
C LEU A 159 0.98 9.41 -4.88
N THR A 160 2.16 9.69 -4.31
CA THR A 160 2.51 11.02 -3.79
C THR A 160 3.94 11.40 -4.14
N ARG A 161 4.18 12.70 -4.38
CA ARG A 161 5.53 13.24 -4.57
C ARG A 161 6.32 13.12 -3.27
N ARG A 162 7.39 12.32 -3.27
CA ARG A 162 8.14 11.96 -2.06
C ARG A 162 8.62 13.18 -1.27
N SER A 163 9.21 14.15 -1.94
CA SER A 163 9.79 15.34 -1.29
C SER A 163 8.77 16.22 -0.56
N LEU A 164 7.46 16.04 -0.82
CA LEU A 164 6.38 16.82 -0.21
C LEU A 164 5.53 15.98 0.76
N SER A 165 5.77 14.68 0.88
CA SER A 165 4.94 13.75 1.63
C SER A 165 5.42 13.58 3.05
N ILE A 166 4.49 13.68 4.01
CA ILE A 166 4.70 13.31 5.41
C ILE A 166 3.63 12.28 5.80
N PHE A 167 4.08 11.18 6.39
CA PHE A 167 3.21 10.12 6.89
C PHE A 167 3.04 10.29 8.41
N PRO A 168 1.86 10.75 8.88
CA PRO A 168 1.62 10.96 10.29
C PRO A 168 1.63 9.64 11.07
N ILE A 169 2.06 9.70 12.33
CA ILE A 169 2.18 8.51 13.20
C ILE A 169 0.88 8.10 13.90
N TYR A 170 -0.18 8.90 13.80
CA TYR A 170 -1.44 8.64 14.49
C TYR A 170 -2.38 7.80 13.63
N LEU A 171 -3.10 6.89 14.28
CA LEU A 171 -4.06 5.99 13.65
C LEU A 171 -5.06 6.74 12.75
N HIS A 172 -5.34 6.19 11.55
CA HIS A 172 -6.22 6.73 10.51
C HIS A 172 -5.81 8.11 9.97
N ASN A 173 -4.62 8.60 10.27
CA ASN A 173 -4.13 9.81 9.64
C ASN A 173 -3.62 9.51 8.23
N ARG A 174 -4.18 10.24 7.26
CA ARG A 174 -3.76 10.15 5.87
C ARG A 174 -2.43 10.86 5.66
N VAL A 175 -1.66 10.42 4.68
CA VAL A 175 -0.46 11.13 4.23
C VAL A 175 -0.79 12.61 3.96
N ARG A 176 0.11 13.50 4.36
CA ARG A 176 -0.01 14.95 4.18
C ARG A 176 0.97 15.41 3.12
N ILE A 177 0.50 16.28 2.24
CA ILE A 177 1.32 16.96 1.23
C ILE A 177 1.60 18.38 1.73
N PHE A 178 2.87 18.76 1.74
CA PHE A 178 3.32 20.08 2.18
C PHE A 178 4.03 20.82 1.05
N ARG A 179 3.47 21.96 0.66
CA ARG A 179 4.11 22.92 -0.24
C ARG A 179 4.34 24.23 0.50
N ALA A 180 5.36 24.99 0.08
CA ALA A 180 5.67 26.30 0.66
C ALA A 180 4.52 27.31 0.53
N ASP A 181 3.69 27.22 -0.54
CA ASP A 181 2.53 28.06 -0.78
C ASP A 181 1.27 27.62 -0.02
N GLY A 182 1.34 26.55 0.76
CA GLY A 182 0.22 25.99 1.53
C GLY A 182 -0.89 25.34 0.68
N LYS A 183 -0.78 25.33 -0.64
CA LYS A 183 -1.77 24.74 -1.54
C LYS A 183 -1.54 23.23 -1.68
N LYS A 184 -2.59 22.52 -2.02
CA LYS A 184 -2.59 21.06 -2.26
C LYS A 184 -3.07 20.80 -3.67
N TYR A 185 -2.21 20.20 -4.47
CA TYR A 185 -2.53 19.85 -5.85
C TYR A 185 -2.67 18.34 -5.96
N MET A 186 -3.89 17.86 -5.82
CA MET A 186 -4.22 16.44 -5.89
C MET A 186 -5.24 16.20 -7.00
N GLN A 187 -5.13 15.08 -7.67
CA GLN A 187 -6.05 14.61 -8.70
C GLN A 187 -6.67 13.29 -8.30
N ASP A 188 -7.98 13.16 -8.56
CA ASP A 188 -8.66 11.88 -8.49
C ASP A 188 -8.48 11.15 -9.82
N LEU A 189 -8.02 9.92 -9.76
CA LEU A 189 -7.86 9.05 -10.92
C LEU A 189 -8.99 8.04 -11.01
N PRO A 190 -9.44 7.66 -12.20
CA PRO A 190 -10.56 6.74 -12.40
C PRO A 190 -10.16 5.26 -12.27
N PHE A 191 -9.06 4.95 -11.62
CA PHE A 191 -8.52 3.60 -11.45
C PHE A 191 -8.88 3.05 -10.07
N PRO A 192 -9.87 2.16 -9.93
CA PRO A 192 -10.25 1.63 -8.63
C PRO A 192 -9.21 0.66 -8.09
N ILE A 193 -8.82 0.85 -6.83
CA ILE A 193 -8.01 -0.13 -6.10
C ILE A 193 -8.95 -1.25 -5.62
N GLU A 194 -8.62 -2.49 -5.92
CA GLU A 194 -9.27 -3.64 -5.31
C GLU A 194 -8.68 -3.88 -3.92
N HIS A 195 -9.53 -3.87 -2.91
CA HIS A 195 -9.17 -4.15 -1.52
C HIS A 195 -9.90 -5.40 -1.07
N ARG A 196 -9.16 -6.49 -0.85
CA ARG A 196 -9.71 -7.83 -0.63
C ARG A 196 -9.48 -8.30 0.79
N LYS A 197 -10.57 -8.42 1.56
CA LYS A 197 -10.55 -8.94 2.93
C LYS A 197 -11.58 -10.04 3.14
N THR A 198 -11.32 -10.92 4.09
CA THR A 198 -12.37 -11.77 4.66
C THR A 198 -13.16 -10.97 5.71
N VAL A 199 -14.38 -11.39 6.00
CA VAL A 199 -15.19 -10.78 7.07
C VAL A 199 -14.48 -10.88 8.42
N THR A 200 -13.82 -12.01 8.68
CA THR A 200 -13.06 -12.22 9.92
C THR A 200 -11.90 -11.23 10.04
N GLU A 201 -11.09 -11.03 8.98
CA GLU A 201 -10.00 -10.06 8.98
C GLU A 201 -10.50 -8.63 9.21
N GLN A 202 -11.64 -8.27 8.64
CA GLN A 202 -12.24 -6.95 8.88
C GLN A 202 -12.63 -6.77 10.37
N TRP A 203 -13.22 -7.78 11.00
CA TRP A 203 -13.56 -7.74 12.42
C TRP A 203 -12.34 -7.67 13.33
N ASP A 204 -11.29 -8.42 13.00
CA ASP A 204 -10.04 -8.41 13.77
C ASP A 204 -9.34 -7.06 13.66
N ASP A 205 -9.37 -6.40 12.51
CA ASP A 205 -8.89 -5.04 12.32
C ASP A 205 -9.67 -4.04 13.17
N GLU A 206 -11.00 -4.12 13.15
CA GLU A 206 -11.84 -3.24 13.95
C GLU A 206 -11.59 -3.39 15.45
N LYS A 207 -11.40 -4.62 15.96
CA LYS A 207 -11.00 -4.85 17.35
C LYS A 207 -9.64 -4.24 17.66
N ARG A 208 -8.62 -4.49 16.82
CA ARG A 208 -7.27 -3.91 16.99
C ARG A 208 -7.31 -2.38 17.03
N TYR A 209 -8.09 -1.76 16.16
CA TYR A 209 -8.23 -0.30 16.12
C TYR A 209 -8.95 0.27 17.35
N LYS A 210 -9.93 -0.44 17.89
CA LYS A 210 -10.59 -0.04 19.17
C LYS A 210 -9.57 -0.03 20.31
N VAL A 211 -8.76 -1.07 20.44
CA VAL A 211 -7.71 -1.16 21.46
C VAL A 211 -6.66 -0.07 21.27
N ALA A 212 -6.18 0.15 20.06
CA ALA A 212 -5.17 1.16 19.76
C ALA A 212 -5.65 2.61 20.02
N ASN A 213 -6.96 2.86 19.92
CA ASN A 213 -7.57 4.15 20.23
C ASN A 213 -7.93 4.36 21.72
N GLY A 214 -7.55 3.42 22.61
CA GLY A 214 -7.92 3.48 24.03
C GLY A 214 -9.42 3.32 24.31
N LYS A 215 -10.19 2.88 23.32
CA LYS A 215 -11.61 2.50 23.45
C LYS A 215 -11.72 0.98 23.64
N GLY A 216 -10.91 0.44 24.55
CA GLY A 216 -11.07 -0.92 25.03
C GLY A 216 -12.41 -1.02 25.74
N GLU A 217 -13.16 -2.07 25.46
CA GLU A 217 -14.47 -2.35 26.01
C GLU A 217 -14.46 -2.22 27.54
N SER A 218 -15.14 -1.21 28.06
CA SER A 218 -15.81 -1.33 29.34
C SER A 218 -17.08 -2.14 29.05
N GLU A 219 -17.10 -3.36 29.55
CA GLU A 219 -18.27 -4.22 29.60
C GLU A 219 -19.54 -3.49 30.03
#